data_1c9c072846437d8701c0818192000447
#
_entry.id   1c9c072846437d8701c0818192000447
#
_cell.length_a   1.000
_cell.length_b   1.000
_cell.length_c   1.000
_cell.angle_alpha   90.00
_cell.angle_beta   90.00
_cell.angle_gamma   90.00
#
_symmetry.space_group_name_H-M   'P 1'
#
loop_
_entity.id
_entity.type
_entity.pdbx_description
1 polymer ?
#
loop_
_entity_poly.entity_id
_entity_poly.type
_entity_poly.pdbx_seq_one_letter_code
_entity_poly.pdbx_strand_id
1 'polypeptide(L)'
;MNEQFFTQQVIDRIIGVLENSPWKDAYVSRFQRLRNETDMPCVLAVAGKVKAGKSSFLNALLGVDLAMVGTTETTATINYFRYPRPDEVVNPEKPVVVHWNDGRPPEAQTLDFLNSLQGHTPEVLDKAEKIHHLEYVLKHETLRYITLVDTPGFGSVEDRHEQRTESFFNPERAANLRKKQEEVSNELTDGADAVLYVSMRVPDMGTQRFFGEYVPNITPLNALGVMTKVDNEYNATADVINNMCHDLANSFRRQLSTVVPVSAGIYHTVNKLRKNDNERLIWLQENLRRIPQTDFESRFNASETFLQTEGAYDKLFSKYGLPYEIRKEMVGDLPWMVFFTIAKALYAKELNDAVDYLLDYSGMDKVKAILEQQFFSRARSIRCSRIIKEAQKLLLEIKNIQLQRQYTHVENIPYYKKLIDYAKTAYQGGSTIRLFPDQSLTYLKDMIEQNTISRSECDRLSGEIDCCLSELAKVLEAMSSQTNSSEALRLLESNSHLLRGEDEIKELECLFGKYSDVSISGDTSTYARGQRKWNARIQQVQNNPEYRQLAQFAYEAYTKLLSETKIN
;
A
#
# COMPACT_ATOMS: atom_id res chain seq x y z
N MET A 1 11.01 9.07 21.12
CA MET A 1 12.27 8.38 20.69
C MET A 1 12.51 8.73 19.23
N ASN A 2 13.74 9.07 18.82
CA ASN A 2 14.00 9.26 17.38
C ASN A 2 14.22 7.88 16.72
N GLU A 3 13.15 7.26 16.30
CA GLU A 3 13.09 5.90 15.75
C GLU A 3 14.05 5.71 14.56
N GLN A 4 14.11 6.71 13.68
CA GLN A 4 15.03 6.73 12.55
C GLN A 4 16.48 6.64 13.00
N PHE A 5 16.89 7.46 13.97
CA PHE A 5 18.25 7.49 14.50
C PHE A 5 18.66 6.14 15.10
N PHE A 6 17.79 5.54 15.92
CA PHE A 6 18.09 4.22 16.50
C PHE A 6 18.15 3.12 15.44
N THR A 7 17.23 3.14 14.47
CA THR A 7 17.27 2.17 13.37
C THR A 7 18.58 2.28 12.59
N GLN A 8 19.02 3.51 12.28
CA GLN A 8 20.29 3.76 11.61
C GLN A 8 21.48 3.25 12.41
N GLN A 9 21.55 3.55 13.72
CA GLN A 9 22.63 3.09 14.57
C GLN A 9 22.77 1.56 14.58
N VAL A 10 21.65 0.84 14.67
CA VAL A 10 21.70 -0.63 14.66
C VAL A 10 22.15 -1.16 13.30
N ILE A 11 21.66 -0.58 12.20
CA ILE A 11 22.09 -0.98 10.85
C ILE A 11 23.57 -0.67 10.62
N ASP A 12 24.07 0.50 11.04
CA ASP A 12 25.47 0.86 10.94
C ASP A 12 26.36 -0.11 11.74
N ARG A 13 25.91 -0.56 12.91
CA ARG A 13 26.57 -1.62 13.68
C ARG A 13 26.59 -2.95 12.93
N ILE A 14 25.48 -3.37 12.33
CA ILE A 14 25.39 -4.59 11.51
C ILE A 14 26.42 -4.54 10.36
N ILE A 15 26.48 -3.40 9.67
CA ILE A 15 27.44 -3.18 8.59
C ILE A 15 28.86 -3.38 9.12
N GLY A 16 29.21 -2.76 10.27
CA GLY A 16 30.52 -2.90 10.89
C GLY A 16 30.89 -4.36 11.27
N VAL A 17 29.91 -5.14 11.74
CA VAL A 17 30.08 -6.58 12.01
C VAL A 17 30.37 -7.37 10.74
N LEU A 18 29.64 -7.06 9.66
CA LEU A 18 29.71 -7.78 8.39
C LEU A 18 30.91 -7.38 7.53
N GLU A 19 31.45 -6.16 7.67
CA GLU A 19 32.63 -5.70 6.93
C GLU A 19 33.86 -6.56 7.14
N ASN A 20 33.95 -7.19 8.33
CA ASN A 20 35.04 -8.09 8.70
C ASN A 20 34.63 -9.58 8.62
N SER A 21 33.59 -9.89 7.85
CA SER A 21 33.09 -11.26 7.68
C SER A 21 33.22 -11.74 6.24
N PRO A 22 33.20 -13.05 5.97
CA PRO A 22 33.19 -13.59 4.60
C PRO A 22 31.98 -13.21 3.77
N TRP A 23 30.93 -12.68 4.38
CA TRP A 23 29.69 -12.30 3.71
C TRP A 23 29.63 -10.81 3.36
N LYS A 24 30.74 -10.08 3.54
CA LYS A 24 30.84 -8.65 3.22
C LYS A 24 30.25 -8.34 1.84
N ASP A 25 30.78 -8.98 0.78
CA ASP A 25 30.40 -8.69 -0.60
C ASP A 25 28.93 -9.03 -0.90
N ALA A 26 28.37 -10.02 -0.20
CA ALA A 26 27.00 -10.47 -0.43
C ALA A 26 25.94 -9.64 0.32
N TYR A 27 26.27 -9.06 1.48
CA TYR A 27 25.25 -8.48 2.37
C TYR A 27 25.48 -7.02 2.72
N VAL A 28 26.72 -6.52 2.79
CA VAL A 28 26.97 -5.12 3.20
C VAL A 28 26.24 -4.13 2.32
N SER A 29 26.24 -4.30 1.00
CA SER A 29 25.52 -3.44 0.06
C SER A 29 23.99 -3.44 0.30
N ARG A 30 23.43 -4.60 0.70
CA ARG A 30 22.00 -4.73 1.04
C ARG A 30 21.66 -3.94 2.31
N PHE A 31 22.49 -4.01 3.35
CA PHE A 31 22.30 -3.22 4.57
C PHE A 31 22.55 -1.73 4.36
N GLN A 32 23.54 -1.34 3.53
CA GLN A 32 23.75 0.05 3.13
C GLN A 32 22.52 0.62 2.42
N ARG A 33 21.87 -0.17 1.54
CA ARG A 33 20.62 0.22 0.92
C ARG A 33 19.53 0.45 1.97
N LEU A 34 19.31 -0.49 2.89
CA LEU A 34 18.34 -0.33 3.98
C LEU A 34 18.64 0.90 4.84
N ARG A 35 19.93 1.16 5.11
CA ARG A 35 20.37 2.36 5.84
C ARG A 35 19.97 3.65 5.13
N ASN A 36 20.21 3.74 3.82
CA ASN A 36 19.87 4.90 3.02
C ASN A 36 18.35 5.08 2.89
N GLU A 37 17.60 3.99 2.83
CA GLU A 37 16.14 4.01 2.79
C GLU A 37 15.52 4.67 4.03
N THR A 38 16.18 4.67 5.19
CA THR A 38 15.65 5.34 6.40
C THR A 38 15.50 6.85 6.26
N ASP A 39 16.23 7.47 5.34
CA ASP A 39 16.18 8.91 5.05
C ASP A 39 15.15 9.28 3.96
N MET A 40 14.56 8.28 3.30
CA MET A 40 13.59 8.50 2.24
C MET A 40 12.15 8.62 2.79
N PRO A 41 11.23 9.29 2.08
CA PRO A 41 9.80 9.29 2.42
C PRO A 41 9.22 7.87 2.43
N CYS A 42 8.17 7.66 3.24
CA CYS A 42 7.42 6.41 3.27
C CYS A 42 6.80 6.12 1.90
N VAL A 43 6.90 4.90 1.43
CA VAL A 43 6.32 4.46 0.15
C VAL A 43 4.94 3.87 0.37
N LEU A 44 3.92 4.53 -0.18
CA LEU A 44 2.53 4.10 -0.13
C LEU A 44 2.10 3.59 -1.52
N ALA A 45 2.02 2.28 -1.68
CA ALA A 45 1.58 1.67 -2.93
C ALA A 45 0.06 1.71 -3.07
N VAL A 46 -0.43 2.11 -4.24
CA VAL A 46 -1.84 2.04 -4.61
C VAL A 46 -2.02 0.80 -5.48
N ALA A 47 -2.57 -0.24 -4.88
CA ALA A 47 -2.75 -1.54 -5.50
C ALA A 47 -4.23 -1.86 -5.73
N GLY A 48 -4.52 -2.67 -6.73
CA GLY A 48 -5.89 -3.06 -7.06
C GLY A 48 -6.00 -3.58 -8.48
N LYS A 49 -7.13 -4.17 -8.80
CA LYS A 49 -7.37 -4.74 -10.12
C LYS A 49 -7.31 -3.70 -11.24
N VAL A 50 -7.13 -4.19 -12.46
CA VAL A 50 -7.35 -3.40 -13.68
C VAL A 50 -8.77 -2.81 -13.64
N LYS A 51 -8.91 -1.55 -14.07
CA LYS A 51 -10.19 -0.80 -14.05
C LYS A 51 -10.81 -0.56 -12.65
N ALA A 52 -10.11 -0.87 -11.57
CA ALA A 52 -10.60 -0.58 -10.21
C ALA A 52 -10.70 0.92 -9.87
N GLY A 53 -10.24 1.81 -10.74
CA GLY A 53 -10.32 3.26 -10.51
C GLY A 53 -9.13 3.83 -9.74
N LYS A 54 -7.97 3.14 -9.71
CA LYS A 54 -6.74 3.60 -9.04
C LYS A 54 -6.31 4.99 -9.50
N SER A 55 -6.15 5.19 -10.81
CA SER A 55 -5.70 6.48 -11.37
C SER A 55 -6.72 7.61 -11.13
N SER A 56 -8.02 7.31 -11.24
CA SER A 56 -9.06 8.29 -10.88
C SER A 56 -9.02 8.67 -9.41
N PHE A 57 -8.79 7.69 -8.54
CA PHE A 57 -8.62 7.92 -7.10
C PHE A 57 -7.39 8.77 -6.80
N LEU A 58 -6.24 8.47 -7.44
CA LEU A 58 -5.01 9.24 -7.29
C LEU A 58 -5.18 10.69 -7.77
N ASN A 59 -5.80 10.91 -8.92
CA ASN A 59 -6.11 12.25 -9.41
C ASN A 59 -6.99 13.02 -8.43
N ALA A 60 -8.01 12.39 -7.87
CA ALA A 60 -8.87 12.99 -6.86
C ALA A 60 -8.11 13.28 -5.55
N LEU A 61 -7.21 12.39 -5.13
CA LEU A 61 -6.39 12.56 -3.93
C LEU A 61 -5.42 13.73 -4.05
N LEU A 62 -4.74 13.84 -5.19
CA LEU A 62 -3.74 14.88 -5.48
C LEU A 62 -4.35 16.16 -6.07
N GLY A 63 -5.65 16.16 -6.39
CA GLY A 63 -6.31 17.34 -6.98
C GLY A 63 -5.80 17.74 -8.36
N VAL A 64 -5.23 16.78 -9.11
CA VAL A 64 -4.57 16.99 -10.41
C VAL A 64 -5.00 15.92 -11.42
N ASP A 65 -4.96 16.27 -12.71
CA ASP A 65 -5.25 15.36 -13.82
C ASP A 65 -3.95 14.78 -14.41
N LEU A 66 -3.14 14.11 -13.59
CA LEU A 66 -1.83 13.62 -14.00
C LEU A 66 -1.76 12.10 -14.18
N ALA A 67 -2.44 11.35 -13.32
CA ALA A 67 -2.52 9.92 -13.53
C ALA A 67 -3.39 9.65 -14.76
N MET A 68 -2.86 8.88 -15.71
CA MET A 68 -3.58 8.56 -16.94
C MET A 68 -4.88 7.84 -16.64
N VAL A 69 -5.99 8.58 -16.73
CA VAL A 69 -7.34 8.02 -16.63
C VAL A 69 -7.77 7.67 -18.05
N GLY A 70 -7.56 6.42 -18.42
CA GLY A 70 -8.00 5.90 -19.72
C GLY A 70 -9.03 4.80 -19.55
N THR A 71 -9.94 4.69 -20.51
CA THR A 71 -10.82 3.54 -20.68
C THR A 71 -10.04 2.30 -21.18
N THR A 72 -8.79 2.47 -21.52
CA THR A 72 -7.87 1.46 -22.03
C THR A 72 -6.80 1.12 -20.97
N GLU A 73 -6.38 -0.12 -20.91
CA GLU A 73 -5.51 -0.76 -19.91
C GLU A 73 -4.06 -0.25 -19.88
N THR A 74 -3.83 1.04 -20.04
CA THR A 74 -2.56 1.66 -20.40
C THR A 74 -1.66 2.09 -19.26
N THR A 75 -1.83 1.63 -18.04
CA THR A 75 -0.76 1.76 -17.04
C THR A 75 0.19 0.56 -17.16
N ALA A 76 0.86 0.46 -18.32
CA ALA A 76 1.97 -0.46 -18.49
C ALA A 76 3.23 -0.03 -17.71
N THR A 77 3.21 1.18 -17.14
CA THR A 77 4.32 1.79 -16.41
C THR A 77 4.00 1.95 -14.95
N ILE A 78 5.03 1.86 -14.13
CA ILE A 78 4.97 2.23 -12.71
C ILE A 78 5.05 3.74 -12.64
N ASN A 79 4.18 4.36 -11.83
CA ASN A 79 4.15 5.79 -11.67
C ASN A 79 4.43 6.17 -10.21
N TYR A 80 5.52 6.89 -9.99
CA TYR A 80 5.87 7.46 -8.71
C TYR A 80 5.40 8.92 -8.64
N PHE A 81 4.70 9.29 -7.58
CA PHE A 81 4.33 10.67 -7.28
C PHE A 81 5.08 11.08 -6.03
N ARG A 82 5.99 12.03 -6.15
CA ARG A 82 6.86 12.47 -5.07
C ARG A 82 6.98 13.98 -4.95
N TYR A 83 7.38 14.43 -3.77
CA TYR A 83 7.76 15.82 -3.54
C TYR A 83 9.15 16.09 -4.15
N PRO A 84 9.42 17.33 -4.63
CA PRO A 84 10.76 17.70 -5.11
C PRO A 84 11.81 17.55 -4.00
N ARG A 85 13.00 17.11 -4.36
CA ARG A 85 14.16 17.14 -3.47
C ARG A 85 14.57 18.58 -3.17
N PRO A 86 15.30 18.86 -2.06
CA PRO A 86 15.65 20.24 -1.67
C PRO A 86 16.31 21.07 -2.76
N ASP A 87 17.18 20.47 -3.56
CA ASP A 87 17.95 21.15 -4.62
C ASP A 87 17.38 20.91 -6.03
N GLU A 88 16.20 20.30 -6.13
CA GLU A 88 15.59 19.95 -7.41
C GLU A 88 14.74 21.09 -7.96
N VAL A 89 15.12 21.59 -9.13
CA VAL A 89 14.34 22.59 -9.86
C VAL A 89 13.24 21.88 -10.65
N VAL A 90 12.01 22.03 -10.21
CA VAL A 90 10.85 21.49 -10.93
C VAL A 90 10.52 22.38 -12.11
N ASN A 91 10.55 21.82 -13.31
CA ASN A 91 10.04 22.50 -14.50
C ASN A 91 8.52 22.22 -14.63
N PRO A 92 7.64 23.24 -14.49
CA PRO A 92 6.19 23.06 -14.58
C PRO A 92 5.73 22.56 -15.96
N GLU A 93 6.49 22.83 -17.03
CA GLU A 93 6.17 22.36 -18.38
C GLU A 93 6.57 20.90 -18.62
N LYS A 94 7.50 20.38 -17.80
CA LYS A 94 8.01 19.02 -17.90
C LYS A 94 7.97 18.33 -16.51
N PRO A 95 6.80 18.10 -15.96
CA PRO A 95 6.65 17.59 -14.58
C PRO A 95 6.90 16.09 -14.46
N VAL A 96 7.17 15.40 -15.55
CA VAL A 96 7.35 13.94 -15.58
C VAL A 96 8.79 13.60 -15.93
N VAL A 97 9.44 12.80 -15.11
CA VAL A 97 10.78 12.26 -15.37
C VAL A 97 10.64 10.79 -15.78
N VAL A 98 11.13 10.48 -16.97
CA VAL A 98 11.12 9.13 -17.52
C VAL A 98 12.42 8.42 -17.19
N HIS A 99 12.34 7.27 -16.54
CA HIS A 99 13.46 6.37 -16.30
C HIS A 99 13.38 5.21 -17.30
N TRP A 100 14.51 4.89 -17.93
CA TRP A 100 14.56 3.94 -19.03
C TRP A 100 15.16 2.59 -18.61
N ASN A 101 14.73 1.51 -19.26
CA ASN A 101 15.25 0.15 -19.01
C ASN A 101 16.68 -0.07 -19.54
N ASP A 102 17.15 0.76 -20.45
CA ASP A 102 18.46 0.63 -21.11
C ASP A 102 19.61 1.34 -20.38
N GLY A 103 19.32 1.93 -19.20
CA GLY A 103 20.31 2.60 -18.35
C GLY A 103 20.72 3.99 -18.82
N ARG A 104 20.07 4.56 -19.86
CA ARG A 104 20.29 5.96 -20.21
C ARG A 104 19.86 6.91 -19.08
N PRO A 105 20.40 8.14 -19.03
CA PRO A 105 20.00 9.12 -18.00
C PRO A 105 18.49 9.40 -18.02
N PRO A 106 17.88 9.65 -16.84
CA PRO A 106 16.49 10.07 -16.76
C PRO A 106 16.23 11.34 -17.55
N GLU A 107 15.05 11.44 -18.18
CA GLU A 107 14.69 12.54 -19.07
C GLU A 107 13.38 13.20 -18.63
N ALA A 108 13.39 14.56 -18.50
CA ALA A 108 12.18 15.30 -18.17
C ALA A 108 11.29 15.48 -19.41
N GLN A 109 10.02 15.11 -19.31
CA GLN A 109 9.04 15.10 -20.39
C GLN A 109 7.79 15.92 -20.06
N THR A 110 7.08 16.33 -21.10
CA THR A 110 5.81 17.06 -21.01
C THR A 110 4.65 16.09 -20.74
N LEU A 111 3.49 16.62 -20.35
CA LEU A 111 2.26 15.83 -20.22
C LEU A 111 1.80 15.24 -21.57
N ASP A 112 2.09 15.91 -22.70
CA ASP A 112 1.77 15.38 -24.03
C ASP A 112 2.53 14.09 -24.36
N PHE A 113 3.71 13.89 -23.78
CA PHE A 113 4.42 12.62 -23.87
C PHE A 113 3.57 11.47 -23.32
N LEU A 114 2.85 11.71 -22.22
CA LEU A 114 1.96 10.70 -21.62
C LEU A 114 0.82 10.32 -22.57
N ASN A 115 0.29 11.28 -23.33
CA ASN A 115 -0.72 11.02 -24.35
C ASN A 115 -0.19 10.06 -25.43
N SER A 116 1.11 10.14 -25.73
CA SER A 116 1.78 9.24 -26.68
C SER A 116 1.96 7.80 -26.16
N LEU A 117 1.72 7.58 -24.86
CA LEU A 117 1.74 6.25 -24.22
C LEU A 117 0.32 5.66 -24.06
N GLN A 118 -0.72 6.34 -24.54
CA GLN A 118 -2.09 5.86 -24.51
C GLN A 118 -2.41 5.02 -25.75
N GLY A 119 -3.08 3.91 -25.55
CA GLY A 119 -3.52 3.01 -26.62
C GLY A 119 -2.78 1.67 -26.63
N HIS A 120 -3.14 0.82 -27.60
CA HIS A 120 -2.61 -0.55 -27.75
C HIS A 120 -1.93 -0.75 -29.11
N THR A 121 -1.49 0.33 -29.77
CA THR A 121 -0.75 0.16 -31.02
C THR A 121 0.64 -0.42 -30.74
N PRO A 122 1.23 -1.16 -31.68
CA PRO A 122 2.59 -1.71 -31.53
C PRO A 122 3.63 -0.65 -31.14
N GLU A 123 3.51 0.57 -31.67
CA GLU A 123 4.43 1.67 -31.37
C GLU A 123 4.30 2.16 -29.91
N VAL A 124 3.08 2.19 -29.37
CA VAL A 124 2.82 2.56 -27.97
C VAL A 124 3.38 1.51 -27.03
N LEU A 125 3.16 0.24 -27.34
CA LEU A 125 3.69 -0.88 -26.57
C LEU A 125 5.23 -0.88 -26.58
N ASP A 126 5.86 -0.64 -27.73
CA ASP A 126 7.31 -0.52 -27.88
C ASP A 126 7.92 0.60 -27.04
N LYS A 127 7.22 1.73 -26.94
CA LYS A 127 7.64 2.83 -26.08
C LYS A 127 7.51 2.45 -24.60
N ALA A 128 6.37 1.87 -24.22
CA ALA A 128 6.12 1.49 -22.83
C ALA A 128 7.11 0.43 -22.32
N GLU A 129 7.48 -0.53 -23.16
CA GLU A 129 8.49 -1.56 -22.83
C GLU A 129 9.88 -0.99 -22.53
N LYS A 130 10.24 0.15 -23.11
CA LYS A 130 11.54 0.80 -22.90
C LYS A 130 11.56 1.62 -21.61
N ILE A 131 10.40 1.92 -21.03
CA ILE A 131 10.27 2.71 -19.81
C ILE A 131 10.36 1.77 -18.60
N HIS A 132 11.25 2.09 -17.66
CA HIS A 132 11.33 1.41 -16.38
C HIS A 132 10.22 1.92 -15.45
N HIS A 133 10.17 3.24 -15.23
CA HIS A 133 9.11 3.90 -14.47
C HIS A 133 9.03 5.39 -14.82
N LEU A 134 7.92 6.01 -14.39
CA LEU A 134 7.69 7.45 -14.49
C LEU A 134 7.71 8.07 -13.09
N GLU A 135 8.40 9.20 -12.92
CA GLU A 135 8.32 10.01 -11.69
C GLU A 135 7.57 11.31 -11.98
N TYR A 136 6.51 11.56 -11.23
CA TYR A 136 5.80 12.83 -11.20
C TYR A 136 6.28 13.65 -10.01
N VAL A 137 6.95 14.76 -10.28
CA VAL A 137 7.51 15.64 -9.26
C VAL A 137 6.56 16.79 -9.00
N LEU A 138 5.86 16.74 -7.85
CA LEU A 138 4.74 17.63 -7.54
C LEU A 138 4.94 18.31 -6.19
N LYS A 139 4.75 19.63 -6.13
CA LYS A 139 4.69 20.42 -4.87
C LYS A 139 3.31 20.28 -4.24
N HIS A 140 3.00 19.08 -3.71
CA HIS A 140 1.75 18.78 -3.02
C HIS A 140 2.03 18.40 -1.57
N GLU A 141 1.28 18.96 -0.62
CA GLU A 141 1.55 18.77 0.83
C GLU A 141 1.57 17.30 1.25
N THR A 142 0.64 16.50 0.73
CA THR A 142 0.60 15.05 0.99
C THR A 142 1.92 14.35 0.66
N LEU A 143 2.59 14.76 -0.42
CA LEU A 143 3.81 14.14 -0.91
C LEU A 143 5.07 14.53 -0.12
N ARG A 144 4.98 15.47 0.83
CA ARG A 144 6.10 15.79 1.73
C ARG A 144 6.48 14.63 2.64
N TYR A 145 5.52 13.80 2.99
CA TYR A 145 5.69 12.72 3.96
C TYR A 145 5.73 11.35 3.34
N ILE A 146 5.16 11.22 2.14
CA ILE A 146 5.04 9.94 1.43
C ILE A 146 5.39 10.09 -0.05
N THR A 147 5.85 8.99 -0.63
CA THR A 147 5.86 8.78 -2.08
C THR A 147 4.70 7.86 -2.42
N LEU A 148 3.78 8.31 -3.28
CA LEU A 148 2.71 7.46 -3.80
C LEU A 148 3.23 6.68 -5.01
N VAL A 149 2.88 5.40 -5.09
CA VAL A 149 3.24 4.54 -6.23
C VAL A 149 1.96 3.94 -6.81
N ASP A 150 1.63 4.33 -8.05
CA ASP A 150 0.56 3.67 -8.80
C ASP A 150 1.12 2.40 -9.43
N THR A 151 0.64 1.26 -8.93
CA THR A 151 1.07 -0.03 -9.46
C THR A 151 0.21 -0.44 -10.65
N PRO A 152 0.78 -1.13 -11.67
CA PRO A 152 -0.02 -1.75 -12.70
C PRO A 152 -1.14 -2.60 -12.08
N GLY A 153 -2.32 -2.61 -12.70
CA GLY A 153 -3.44 -3.41 -12.21
C GLY A 153 -3.14 -4.90 -12.32
N PHE A 154 -3.46 -5.68 -11.28
CA PHE A 154 -3.29 -7.13 -11.30
C PHE A 154 -4.62 -7.85 -11.60
N GLY A 155 -4.52 -9.07 -12.16
CA GLY A 155 -5.59 -10.06 -12.16
C GLY A 155 -6.75 -9.84 -13.12
N SER A 156 -6.51 -9.83 -14.42
CA SER A 156 -7.54 -10.10 -15.41
C SER A 156 -7.38 -11.49 -16.05
N VAL A 157 -7.38 -12.54 -15.25
CA VAL A 157 -7.37 -13.92 -15.80
C VAL A 157 -8.77 -14.36 -16.27
N GLU A 158 -9.84 -13.63 -15.95
CA GLU A 158 -11.23 -14.05 -16.23
C GLU A 158 -11.98 -13.22 -17.28
N ASP A 159 -11.45 -12.13 -17.82
CA ASP A 159 -12.15 -11.40 -18.89
C ASP A 159 -11.89 -12.02 -20.27
N ARG A 160 -12.52 -13.18 -20.50
CA ARG A 160 -12.52 -13.89 -21.79
C ARG A 160 -13.01 -13.06 -22.99
N HIS A 161 -13.63 -11.93 -22.74
CA HIS A 161 -14.13 -11.04 -23.80
C HIS A 161 -13.10 -10.02 -24.29
N GLU A 162 -12.20 -9.54 -23.43
CA GLU A 162 -11.10 -8.64 -23.84
C GLU A 162 -9.93 -9.38 -24.48
N GLN A 163 -9.69 -10.63 -24.09
CA GLN A 163 -8.70 -11.52 -24.72
C GLN A 163 -8.90 -11.68 -26.24
N ARG A 164 -10.12 -11.55 -26.75
CA ARG A 164 -10.39 -11.69 -28.19
C ARG A 164 -9.87 -10.52 -29.02
N THR A 165 -9.84 -9.31 -28.50
CA THR A 165 -9.36 -8.13 -29.26
C THR A 165 -7.84 -8.02 -29.20
N GLU A 166 -7.22 -8.28 -28.06
CA GLU A 166 -5.76 -8.26 -27.90
C GLU A 166 -5.06 -9.47 -28.56
N SER A 167 -5.66 -10.66 -28.45
CA SER A 167 -5.15 -11.87 -29.12
C SER A 167 -5.14 -11.75 -30.64
N PHE A 168 -5.95 -10.84 -31.18
CA PHE A 168 -6.00 -10.61 -32.63
C PHE A 168 -4.79 -9.82 -33.15
N PHE A 169 -4.18 -8.92 -32.36
CA PHE A 169 -3.09 -8.05 -32.83
C PHE A 169 -1.68 -8.49 -32.41
N ASN A 170 -1.46 -9.07 -31.27
CA ASN A 170 -0.19 -9.69 -30.86
C ASN A 170 -0.29 -10.40 -29.49
N PRO A 171 -0.79 -11.64 -29.43
CA PRO A 171 -1.14 -12.30 -28.17
C PRO A 171 0.07 -12.61 -27.27
N GLU A 172 1.21 -12.96 -27.85
CA GLU A 172 2.40 -13.33 -27.07
C GLU A 172 3.06 -12.12 -26.42
N ARG A 173 3.08 -10.98 -27.11
CA ARG A 173 3.69 -9.75 -26.63
C ARG A 173 2.88 -9.09 -25.52
N ALA A 174 1.54 -9.08 -25.67
CA ALA A 174 0.64 -8.62 -24.63
C ALA A 174 0.72 -9.50 -23.37
N ALA A 175 0.82 -10.82 -23.53
CA ALA A 175 1.00 -11.77 -22.42
C ALA A 175 2.34 -11.56 -21.69
N ASN A 176 3.42 -11.32 -22.42
CA ASN A 176 4.74 -11.05 -21.83
C ASN A 176 4.79 -9.72 -21.09
N LEU A 177 4.16 -8.67 -21.63
CA LEU A 177 4.02 -7.38 -20.93
C LEU A 177 3.21 -7.51 -19.64
N ARG A 178 2.10 -8.24 -19.68
CA ARG A 178 1.28 -8.51 -18.48
C ARG A 178 2.05 -9.27 -17.43
N LYS A 179 2.77 -10.32 -17.82
CA LYS A 179 3.63 -11.07 -16.90
C LYS A 179 4.69 -10.18 -16.26
N LYS A 180 5.35 -9.32 -17.05
CA LYS A 180 6.32 -8.35 -16.57
C LYS A 180 5.67 -7.30 -15.66
N GLN A 181 4.45 -6.84 -15.96
CA GLN A 181 3.68 -5.91 -15.13
C GLN A 181 3.28 -6.54 -13.79
N GLU A 182 2.88 -7.82 -13.79
CA GLU A 182 2.57 -8.56 -12.57
C GLU A 182 3.83 -8.77 -11.72
N GLU A 183 4.95 -9.19 -12.31
CA GLU A 183 6.23 -9.34 -11.62
C GLU A 183 6.70 -8.03 -10.99
N VAL A 184 6.65 -6.95 -11.76
CA VAL A 184 7.01 -5.59 -11.31
C VAL A 184 6.03 -5.07 -10.25
N SER A 185 4.73 -5.30 -10.40
CA SER A 185 3.72 -4.93 -9.41
C SER A 185 3.97 -5.65 -8.07
N ASN A 186 4.39 -6.91 -8.14
CA ASN A 186 4.72 -7.72 -6.97
C ASN A 186 6.00 -7.21 -6.29
N GLU A 187 7.06 -6.92 -7.05
CA GLU A 187 8.31 -6.36 -6.52
C GLU A 187 8.09 -5.00 -5.86
N LEU A 188 7.25 -4.14 -6.45
CA LEU A 188 6.92 -2.83 -5.89
C LEU A 188 6.08 -2.92 -4.63
N THR A 189 5.14 -3.86 -4.60
CA THR A 189 4.28 -4.05 -3.43
C THR A 189 5.08 -4.67 -2.28
N ASP A 190 6.06 -5.52 -2.57
CA ASP A 190 7.01 -6.06 -1.59
C ASP A 190 7.93 -4.95 -1.02
N GLY A 191 8.27 -3.96 -1.84
CA GLY A 191 9.07 -2.79 -1.42
C GLY A 191 8.25 -1.66 -0.79
N ALA A 192 6.92 -1.73 -0.75
CA ALA A 192 6.07 -0.72 -0.17
C ALA A 192 6.05 -0.78 1.36
N ASP A 193 6.05 0.38 1.99
CA ASP A 193 5.92 0.50 3.45
C ASP A 193 4.46 0.36 3.89
N ALA A 194 3.52 0.80 3.03
CA ALA A 194 2.08 0.74 3.26
C ALA A 194 1.32 0.55 1.94
N VAL A 195 0.07 0.11 2.03
CA VAL A 195 -0.78 -0.19 0.86
C VAL A 195 -2.15 0.47 0.96
N LEU A 196 -2.56 1.15 -0.12
CA LEU A 196 -3.94 1.50 -0.39
C LEU A 196 -4.52 0.46 -1.36
N TYR A 197 -5.41 -0.38 -0.86
CA TYR A 197 -6.06 -1.39 -1.67
C TYR A 197 -7.35 -0.86 -2.28
N VAL A 198 -7.36 -0.66 -3.60
CA VAL A 198 -8.48 -0.10 -4.37
C VAL A 198 -9.30 -1.23 -5.00
N SER A 199 -10.58 -1.30 -4.65
CA SER A 199 -11.53 -2.30 -5.16
C SER A 199 -12.84 -1.64 -5.59
N MET A 200 -13.57 -2.25 -6.53
CA MET A 200 -14.90 -1.77 -6.93
C MET A 200 -16.03 -2.48 -6.20
N ARG A 201 -15.82 -3.69 -5.72
CA ARG A 201 -16.86 -4.57 -5.14
C ARG A 201 -16.28 -5.59 -4.16
N VAL A 202 -17.12 -6.54 -3.79
CA VAL A 202 -16.80 -7.67 -2.92
C VAL A 202 -15.53 -8.42 -3.39
N PRO A 203 -14.74 -8.96 -2.45
CA PRO A 203 -13.49 -9.67 -2.74
C PRO A 203 -13.73 -10.90 -3.60
N ASP A 204 -12.82 -11.11 -4.53
CA ASP A 204 -12.76 -12.29 -5.37
C ASP A 204 -11.43 -13.06 -5.17
N MET A 205 -11.22 -14.11 -5.95
CA MET A 205 -9.99 -14.91 -5.89
C MET A 205 -8.73 -14.07 -6.14
N GLY A 206 -8.78 -13.05 -7.01
CA GLY A 206 -7.64 -12.16 -7.27
C GLY A 206 -7.28 -11.32 -6.04
N THR A 207 -8.27 -10.84 -5.29
CA THR A 207 -8.07 -10.14 -4.03
C THR A 207 -7.45 -11.05 -2.97
N GLN A 208 -7.94 -12.31 -2.86
CA GLN A 208 -7.40 -13.30 -1.92
C GLN A 208 -5.93 -13.62 -2.25
N ARG A 209 -5.63 -13.79 -3.53
CA ARG A 209 -4.27 -14.04 -4.01
C ARG A 209 -3.35 -12.85 -3.72
N PHE A 210 -3.80 -11.62 -3.96
CA PHE A 210 -3.05 -10.41 -3.65
C PHE A 210 -2.61 -10.37 -2.17
N PHE A 211 -3.55 -10.51 -1.25
CA PHE A 211 -3.24 -10.47 0.18
C PHE A 211 -2.49 -11.72 0.69
N GLY A 212 -2.66 -12.87 0.06
CA GLY A 212 -2.01 -14.12 0.47
C GLY A 212 -0.59 -14.28 -0.06
N GLU A 213 -0.34 -13.89 -1.30
CA GLU A 213 0.92 -14.17 -2.00
C GLU A 213 1.80 -12.91 -2.15
N TYR A 214 1.20 -11.74 -2.43
CA TYR A 214 1.98 -10.56 -2.84
C TYR A 214 2.29 -9.58 -1.71
N VAL A 215 1.50 -9.58 -0.64
CA VAL A 215 1.72 -8.67 0.51
C VAL A 215 1.61 -9.40 1.86
N PRO A 216 2.39 -10.47 2.07
CA PRO A 216 2.29 -11.28 3.29
C PRO A 216 2.63 -10.50 4.57
N ASN A 217 3.39 -9.40 4.46
CA ASN A 217 3.84 -8.57 5.58
C ASN A 217 2.91 -7.38 5.88
N ILE A 218 1.86 -7.19 5.08
CA ILE A 218 0.88 -6.13 5.31
C ILE A 218 -0.01 -6.49 6.50
N THR A 219 -0.22 -5.49 7.33
CA THR A 219 -1.05 -5.58 8.55
C THR A 219 -2.11 -4.47 8.52
N PRO A 220 -3.15 -4.54 9.33
CA PRO A 220 -4.16 -3.49 9.41
C PRO A 220 -3.61 -2.09 9.73
N LEU A 221 -2.41 -2.02 10.30
CA LEU A 221 -1.77 -0.75 10.67
C LEU A 221 -1.13 0.00 9.52
N ASN A 222 -0.83 -0.70 8.43
CA ASN A 222 -0.19 -0.14 7.23
C ASN A 222 -0.94 -0.44 5.93
N ALA A 223 -2.24 -0.76 6.03
CA ALA A 223 -3.10 -0.92 4.86
C ALA A 223 -4.48 -0.31 5.07
N LEU A 224 -4.99 0.35 4.04
CA LEU A 224 -6.33 0.92 3.96
C LEU A 224 -7.03 0.39 2.72
N GLY A 225 -8.28 -0.06 2.88
CA GLY A 225 -9.15 -0.40 1.77
C GLY A 225 -9.92 0.82 1.26
N VAL A 226 -10.04 0.94 -0.05
CA VAL A 226 -10.84 1.97 -0.72
C VAL A 226 -11.80 1.29 -1.69
N MET A 227 -13.10 1.40 -1.47
CA MET A 227 -14.12 0.91 -2.39
C MET A 227 -14.52 2.04 -3.33
N THR A 228 -14.13 1.93 -4.60
CA THR A 228 -14.37 2.97 -5.62
C THR A 228 -15.65 2.74 -6.41
N LYS A 229 -16.06 3.78 -7.17
CA LYS A 229 -17.22 3.75 -8.06
C LYS A 229 -18.54 3.40 -7.34
N VAL A 230 -18.66 3.85 -6.09
CA VAL A 230 -19.90 3.64 -5.31
C VAL A 230 -21.12 4.34 -5.92
N ASP A 231 -20.87 5.35 -6.77
CA ASP A 231 -21.86 6.00 -7.61
C ASP A 231 -22.51 5.09 -8.66
N ASN A 232 -21.89 3.97 -9.02
CA ASN A 232 -22.45 3.00 -9.96
C ASN A 232 -23.55 2.12 -9.35
N GLU A 233 -23.69 2.11 -8.04
CA GLU A 233 -24.71 1.34 -7.32
C GLU A 233 -26.02 2.16 -7.24
N TYR A 234 -26.75 2.21 -8.35
CA TYR A 234 -27.90 3.07 -8.62
C TYR A 234 -29.00 3.11 -7.54
N ASN A 235 -29.20 2.00 -6.80
CA ASN A 235 -30.21 1.87 -5.75
C ASN A 235 -29.61 1.54 -4.38
N ALA A 236 -28.29 1.59 -4.24
CA ALA A 236 -27.66 1.28 -2.97
C ALA A 236 -27.85 2.45 -2.01
N THR A 237 -28.53 2.21 -0.91
CA THR A 237 -28.54 3.16 0.22
C THR A 237 -27.15 3.24 0.83
N ALA A 238 -26.88 4.29 1.59
CA ALA A 238 -25.62 4.42 2.33
C ALA A 238 -25.35 3.19 3.22
N ASP A 239 -26.41 2.61 3.79
CA ASP A 239 -26.31 1.40 4.61
C ASP A 239 -25.84 0.18 3.81
N VAL A 240 -26.34 0.00 2.59
CA VAL A 240 -25.91 -1.09 1.69
C VAL A 240 -24.43 -0.92 1.34
N ILE A 241 -23.99 0.28 0.98
CA ILE A 241 -22.59 0.58 0.66
C ILE A 241 -21.70 0.35 1.88
N ASN A 242 -22.11 0.83 3.06
CA ASN A 242 -21.39 0.62 4.30
C ASN A 242 -21.28 -0.87 4.66
N ASN A 243 -22.33 -1.65 4.50
CA ASN A 243 -22.31 -3.10 4.70
C ASN A 243 -21.33 -3.79 3.74
N MET A 244 -21.30 -3.41 2.46
CA MET A 244 -20.32 -3.94 1.49
C MET A 244 -18.88 -3.63 1.90
N CYS A 245 -18.61 -2.41 2.37
CA CYS A 245 -17.30 -2.02 2.89
C CYS A 245 -16.92 -2.83 4.13
N HIS A 246 -17.88 -3.05 5.02
CA HIS A 246 -17.69 -3.83 6.24
C HIS A 246 -17.39 -5.31 5.93
N ASP A 247 -18.10 -5.90 4.99
CA ASP A 247 -17.89 -7.29 4.54
C ASP A 247 -16.50 -7.46 3.91
N LEU A 248 -16.06 -6.47 3.11
CA LEU A 248 -14.71 -6.46 2.55
C LEU A 248 -13.64 -6.36 3.66
N ALA A 249 -13.81 -5.44 4.61
CA ALA A 249 -12.89 -5.29 5.73
C ALA A 249 -12.83 -6.54 6.61
N ASN A 250 -13.97 -7.18 6.88
CA ASN A 250 -14.05 -8.42 7.65
C ASN A 250 -13.39 -9.61 6.95
N SER A 251 -13.55 -9.70 5.62
CA SER A 251 -12.92 -10.76 4.82
C SER A 251 -11.39 -10.68 4.88
N PHE A 252 -10.82 -9.49 5.02
CA PHE A 252 -9.37 -9.24 5.09
C PHE A 252 -8.95 -8.55 6.39
N ARG A 253 -9.61 -8.85 7.51
CA ARG A 253 -9.36 -8.23 8.84
C ARG A 253 -7.92 -8.37 9.35
N ARG A 254 -7.13 -9.30 8.80
CA ARG A 254 -5.70 -9.46 9.14
C ARG A 254 -4.80 -8.51 8.36
N GLN A 255 -5.29 -7.95 7.27
CA GLN A 255 -4.56 -7.10 6.33
C GLN A 255 -5.10 -5.66 6.28
N LEU A 256 -6.42 -5.48 6.36
CA LEU A 256 -7.06 -4.16 6.26
C LEU A 256 -7.61 -3.68 7.60
N SER A 257 -7.35 -2.43 7.97
CA SER A 257 -7.94 -1.78 9.15
C SER A 257 -9.42 -1.43 8.90
N THR A 258 -9.70 -0.87 7.74
CA THR A 258 -11.04 -0.43 7.33
C THR A 258 -11.11 -0.34 5.81
N VAL A 259 -12.33 -0.21 5.30
CA VAL A 259 -12.62 0.07 3.88
C VAL A 259 -13.51 1.29 3.81
N VAL A 260 -13.11 2.28 3.02
CA VAL A 260 -13.84 3.54 2.85
C VAL A 260 -14.49 3.57 1.46
N PRO A 261 -15.81 3.83 1.38
CA PRO A 261 -16.48 4.00 0.10
C PRO A 261 -16.10 5.36 -0.52
N VAL A 262 -15.83 5.37 -1.83
CA VAL A 262 -15.34 6.55 -2.56
C VAL A 262 -15.95 6.65 -3.95
N SER A 263 -16.38 7.86 -4.31
CA SER A 263 -16.62 8.27 -5.71
C SER A 263 -15.61 9.34 -6.11
N ALA A 264 -14.45 8.92 -6.61
CA ALA A 264 -13.43 9.82 -7.12
C ALA A 264 -13.93 10.67 -8.30
N GLY A 265 -14.82 10.12 -9.13
CA GLY A 265 -15.43 10.83 -10.25
C GLY A 265 -16.27 12.02 -9.80
N ILE A 266 -17.13 11.85 -8.79
CA ILE A 266 -17.93 12.95 -8.23
C ILE A 266 -17.03 14.01 -7.61
N TYR A 267 -16.07 13.61 -6.75
CA TYR A 267 -15.15 14.55 -6.09
C TYR A 267 -14.40 15.41 -7.10
N HIS A 268 -13.78 14.77 -8.09
CA HIS A 268 -13.00 15.45 -9.12
C HIS A 268 -13.86 16.40 -9.95
N THR A 269 -15.03 15.91 -10.39
CA THR A 269 -15.98 16.69 -11.21
C THR A 269 -16.49 17.91 -10.45
N VAL A 270 -16.95 17.75 -9.21
CA VAL A 270 -17.46 18.85 -8.39
C VAL A 270 -16.38 19.90 -8.17
N ASN A 271 -15.16 19.51 -7.81
CA ASN A 271 -14.05 20.44 -7.62
C ASN A 271 -13.65 21.16 -8.92
N LYS A 272 -13.74 20.49 -10.07
CA LYS A 272 -13.49 21.10 -11.38
C LYS A 272 -14.59 22.12 -11.74
N LEU A 273 -15.86 21.78 -11.49
CA LEU A 273 -17.00 22.63 -11.80
C LEU A 273 -17.15 23.82 -10.83
N ARG A 274 -16.54 23.76 -9.63
CA ARG A 274 -16.49 24.87 -8.68
C ARG A 274 -15.59 26.03 -9.10
N LYS A 275 -14.69 25.80 -10.06
CA LYS A 275 -13.85 26.85 -10.60
C LYS A 275 -14.73 27.95 -11.24
N ASN A 276 -14.23 29.19 -11.32
CA ASN A 276 -14.95 30.34 -11.85
C ASN A 276 -16.28 30.60 -11.10
N ASP A 277 -16.21 30.73 -9.76
CA ASP A 277 -17.38 31.09 -8.91
C ASP A 277 -18.62 30.21 -9.10
N ASN A 278 -18.43 28.93 -9.37
CA ASN A 278 -19.49 27.95 -9.61
C ASN A 278 -20.36 28.19 -10.87
N GLU A 279 -19.96 29.01 -11.81
CA GLU A 279 -20.76 29.34 -13.00
C GLU A 279 -21.36 28.11 -13.69
N ARG A 280 -20.55 27.05 -13.83
CA ARG A 280 -21.01 25.82 -14.48
C ARG A 280 -22.03 25.05 -13.64
N LEU A 281 -21.88 25.02 -12.33
CA LEU A 281 -22.85 24.38 -11.42
C LEU A 281 -24.17 25.14 -11.38
N ILE A 282 -24.12 26.48 -11.38
CA ILE A 282 -25.30 27.35 -11.46
C ILE A 282 -26.04 27.06 -12.75
N TRP A 283 -25.35 27.09 -13.89
CA TRP A 283 -25.94 26.80 -15.19
C TRP A 283 -26.58 25.41 -15.25
N LEU A 284 -25.94 24.39 -14.71
CA LEU A 284 -26.50 23.04 -14.62
C LEU A 284 -27.78 23.04 -13.76
N GLN A 285 -27.75 23.65 -12.59
CA GLN A 285 -28.89 23.70 -11.68
C GLN A 285 -30.10 24.41 -12.32
N GLU A 286 -29.89 25.56 -12.95
CA GLU A 286 -30.92 26.32 -13.63
C GLU A 286 -31.59 25.52 -14.75
N ASN A 287 -30.80 24.81 -15.56
CA ASN A 287 -31.33 23.97 -16.63
C ASN A 287 -32.07 22.74 -16.09
N LEU A 288 -31.55 22.06 -15.07
CA LEU A 288 -32.20 20.91 -14.44
C LEU A 288 -33.54 21.29 -13.81
N ARG A 289 -33.65 22.45 -13.15
CA ARG A 289 -34.86 22.94 -12.49
C ARG A 289 -35.97 23.35 -13.48
N ARG A 290 -35.70 23.40 -14.79
CA ARG A 290 -36.75 23.56 -15.84
C ARG A 290 -37.60 22.30 -16.03
N ILE A 291 -37.08 21.14 -15.62
CA ILE A 291 -37.79 19.86 -15.70
C ILE A 291 -38.78 19.79 -14.54
N PRO A 292 -40.09 19.59 -14.76
CA PRO A 292 -41.05 19.39 -13.68
C PRO A 292 -40.66 18.19 -12.79
N GLN A 293 -40.90 18.28 -11.48
CA GLN A 293 -40.52 17.27 -10.52
C GLN A 293 -41.00 15.86 -10.90
N THR A 294 -42.25 15.73 -11.35
CA THR A 294 -42.83 14.45 -11.78
C THR A 294 -42.09 13.82 -12.96
N ASP A 295 -41.60 14.62 -13.90
CA ASP A 295 -40.84 14.14 -15.05
C ASP A 295 -39.36 13.90 -14.69
N PHE A 296 -38.80 14.71 -13.79
CA PHE A 296 -37.47 14.49 -13.27
C PHE A 296 -37.40 13.15 -12.53
N GLU A 297 -38.30 12.87 -11.61
CA GLU A 297 -38.32 11.63 -10.84
C GLU A 297 -38.59 10.37 -11.68
N SER A 298 -39.48 10.48 -12.70
CA SER A 298 -39.92 9.32 -13.47
C SER A 298 -39.13 9.08 -14.77
N ARG A 299 -38.52 10.08 -15.35
CA ARG A 299 -37.94 10.02 -16.71
C ARG A 299 -36.45 10.41 -16.79
N PHE A 300 -35.94 11.08 -15.77
CA PHE A 300 -34.51 11.39 -15.66
C PHE A 300 -33.78 10.24 -14.95
N ASN A 301 -33.70 9.05 -15.57
CA ASN A 301 -33.22 7.84 -14.95
C ASN A 301 -32.18 7.05 -15.79
N ALA A 302 -32.06 7.33 -17.06
CA ALA A 302 -31.15 6.65 -17.97
C ALA A 302 -30.57 7.60 -19.02
N SER A 303 -29.32 7.34 -19.43
CA SER A 303 -28.64 8.13 -20.47
C SER A 303 -29.38 8.07 -21.80
N GLU A 304 -29.89 6.90 -22.17
CA GLU A 304 -30.61 6.64 -23.41
C GLU A 304 -31.90 7.45 -23.47
N THR A 305 -32.53 7.70 -22.33
CA THR A 305 -33.75 8.53 -22.23
C THR A 305 -33.40 10.02 -22.31
N PHE A 306 -32.40 10.46 -21.52
CA PHE A 306 -32.05 11.88 -21.44
C PHE A 306 -31.33 12.38 -22.70
N LEU A 307 -30.52 11.55 -23.36
CA LEU A 307 -29.75 11.86 -24.56
C LEU A 307 -30.43 11.37 -25.85
N GLN A 308 -31.73 11.09 -25.83
CA GLN A 308 -32.45 10.70 -27.03
C GLN A 308 -32.49 11.88 -28.01
N THR A 309 -32.11 11.64 -29.27
CA THR A 309 -32.06 12.68 -30.33
C THR A 309 -33.39 12.87 -31.07
N GLU A 310 -34.23 11.84 -31.04
CA GLU A 310 -35.54 11.82 -31.73
C GLU A 310 -36.57 11.05 -30.89
N GLY A 311 -37.83 11.35 -31.03
CA GLY A 311 -38.90 10.60 -30.37
C GLY A 311 -39.59 11.34 -29.23
N ALA A 312 -40.23 10.60 -28.32
CA ALA A 312 -41.09 11.16 -27.28
C ALA A 312 -40.29 11.92 -26.21
N TYR A 313 -39.13 11.41 -25.81
CA TYR A 313 -38.30 12.04 -24.77
C TYR A 313 -37.59 13.29 -25.30
N ASP A 314 -37.11 13.28 -26.54
CA ASP A 314 -36.56 14.49 -27.15
C ASP A 314 -37.58 15.62 -27.20
N LYS A 315 -38.80 15.33 -27.68
CA LYS A 315 -39.92 16.31 -27.70
C LYS A 315 -40.26 16.80 -26.30
N LEU A 316 -40.27 15.92 -25.32
CA LEU A 316 -40.57 16.27 -23.93
C LEU A 316 -39.55 17.24 -23.36
N PHE A 317 -38.24 16.88 -23.39
CA PHE A 317 -37.20 17.73 -22.85
C PHE A 317 -37.01 19.03 -23.63
N SER A 318 -37.21 19.00 -24.96
CA SER A 318 -37.18 20.20 -25.79
C SER A 318 -38.29 21.19 -25.42
N LYS A 319 -39.48 20.71 -24.98
CA LYS A 319 -40.56 21.54 -24.45
C LYS A 319 -40.17 22.30 -23.18
N TYR A 320 -39.24 21.75 -22.38
CA TYR A 320 -38.67 22.41 -21.19
C TYR A 320 -37.49 23.33 -21.51
N GLY A 321 -37.23 23.58 -22.80
CA GLY A 321 -36.09 24.40 -23.24
C GLY A 321 -34.74 23.66 -23.15
N LEU A 322 -34.78 22.32 -23.18
CA LEU A 322 -33.62 21.44 -23.13
C LEU A 322 -33.53 20.60 -24.43
N PRO A 323 -33.26 21.21 -25.60
CA PRO A 323 -32.99 20.45 -26.83
C PRO A 323 -31.74 19.58 -26.66
N TYR A 324 -31.54 18.61 -27.56
CA TYR A 324 -30.47 17.63 -27.49
C TYR A 324 -29.09 18.26 -27.27
N GLU A 325 -28.77 19.35 -27.96
CA GLU A 325 -27.44 20.01 -27.82
C GLU A 325 -27.17 20.51 -26.40
N ILE A 326 -28.17 21.11 -25.75
CA ILE A 326 -28.07 21.55 -24.35
C ILE A 326 -27.92 20.34 -23.43
N ARG A 327 -28.71 19.27 -23.63
CA ARG A 327 -28.62 18.05 -22.82
C ARG A 327 -27.26 17.36 -22.98
N LYS A 328 -26.76 17.29 -24.21
CA LYS A 328 -25.41 16.78 -24.51
C LYS A 328 -24.33 17.63 -23.82
N GLU A 329 -24.48 18.95 -23.90
CA GLU A 329 -23.56 19.87 -23.22
C GLU A 329 -23.62 19.70 -21.68
N MET A 330 -24.84 19.51 -21.11
CA MET A 330 -24.99 19.27 -19.67
C MET A 330 -24.20 18.03 -19.19
N VAL A 331 -24.30 16.92 -19.92
CA VAL A 331 -23.59 15.67 -19.59
C VAL A 331 -22.10 15.80 -19.90
N GLY A 332 -21.74 16.42 -21.05
CA GLY A 332 -20.35 16.52 -21.50
C GLY A 332 -19.70 15.14 -21.61
N ASP A 333 -18.45 15.02 -21.14
CA ASP A 333 -17.67 13.78 -21.12
C ASP A 333 -17.85 12.99 -19.81
N LEU A 334 -18.80 13.35 -18.94
CA LEU A 334 -19.00 12.71 -17.67
C LEU A 334 -19.64 11.31 -17.85
N PRO A 335 -19.15 10.30 -17.09
CA PRO A 335 -19.89 9.05 -16.94
C PRO A 335 -21.32 9.34 -16.46
N TRP A 336 -22.31 8.67 -17.05
CA TRP A 336 -23.71 8.92 -16.76
C TRP A 336 -24.04 8.93 -15.26
N MET A 337 -23.54 7.96 -14.50
CA MET A 337 -23.84 7.85 -13.08
C MET A 337 -23.25 9.00 -12.25
N VAL A 338 -22.07 9.50 -12.62
CA VAL A 338 -21.48 10.69 -12.01
C VAL A 338 -22.35 11.92 -12.28
N PHE A 339 -22.70 12.15 -13.56
CA PHE A 339 -23.59 13.23 -13.95
C PHE A 339 -24.95 13.12 -13.24
N PHE A 340 -25.55 11.94 -13.27
CA PHE A 340 -26.87 11.68 -12.67
C PHE A 340 -26.90 11.98 -11.17
N THR A 341 -25.88 11.56 -10.42
CA THR A 341 -25.77 11.82 -8.99
C THR A 341 -25.62 13.32 -8.71
N ILE A 342 -24.77 14.01 -9.47
CA ILE A 342 -24.62 15.47 -9.39
C ILE A 342 -25.92 16.18 -9.72
N ALA A 343 -26.59 15.79 -10.80
CA ALA A 343 -27.85 16.38 -11.24
C ALA A 343 -28.96 16.22 -10.20
N LYS A 344 -29.06 15.03 -9.56
CA LYS A 344 -30.06 14.81 -8.49
C LYS A 344 -29.82 15.72 -7.28
N ALA A 345 -28.56 15.89 -6.87
CA ALA A 345 -28.21 16.76 -5.76
C ALA A 345 -28.51 18.23 -6.09
N LEU A 346 -28.12 18.71 -7.27
CA LEU A 346 -28.37 20.07 -7.74
C LEU A 346 -29.88 20.37 -7.93
N TYR A 347 -30.63 19.36 -8.34
CA TYR A 347 -32.09 19.51 -8.47
C TYR A 347 -32.79 19.64 -7.12
N ALA A 348 -32.41 18.81 -6.15
CA ALA A 348 -33.10 18.67 -4.87
C ALA A 348 -32.70 19.69 -3.81
N LYS A 349 -31.50 20.28 -3.90
CA LYS A 349 -30.90 21.11 -2.85
C LYS A 349 -30.50 22.49 -3.39
N GLU A 350 -30.32 23.45 -2.49
CA GLU A 350 -29.65 24.71 -2.86
C GLU A 350 -28.18 24.45 -3.21
N LEU A 351 -27.58 25.34 -3.99
CA LEU A 351 -26.29 25.09 -4.64
C LEU A 351 -25.20 24.71 -3.64
N ASN A 352 -25.02 25.47 -2.58
CA ASN A 352 -23.97 25.19 -1.58
C ASN A 352 -24.23 23.88 -0.85
N ASP A 353 -25.48 23.63 -0.44
CA ASP A 353 -25.88 22.39 0.22
C ASP A 353 -25.71 21.18 -0.70
N ALA A 354 -25.94 21.34 -2.02
CA ALA A 354 -25.71 20.29 -3.00
C ALA A 354 -24.23 19.98 -3.16
N VAL A 355 -23.38 21.00 -3.19
CA VAL A 355 -21.92 20.85 -3.28
C VAL A 355 -21.39 20.16 -2.03
N ASP A 356 -21.76 20.62 -0.85
CA ASP A 356 -21.31 20.02 0.41
C ASP A 356 -21.78 18.58 0.55
N TYR A 357 -23.01 18.29 0.19
CA TYR A 357 -23.53 16.92 0.12
C TYR A 357 -22.74 16.03 -0.85
N LEU A 358 -22.41 16.52 -2.04
CA LEU A 358 -21.66 15.75 -3.05
C LEU A 358 -20.22 15.49 -2.63
N LEU A 359 -19.56 16.44 -1.96
CA LEU A 359 -18.23 16.28 -1.44
C LEU A 359 -18.22 15.26 -0.29
N ASP A 360 -19.16 15.34 0.64
CA ASP A 360 -19.32 14.35 1.71
C ASP A 360 -19.65 12.96 1.13
N TYR A 361 -20.63 12.87 0.22
CA TYR A 361 -20.98 11.62 -0.46
C TYR A 361 -19.79 10.98 -1.19
N SER A 362 -18.87 11.80 -1.72
CA SER A 362 -17.69 11.30 -2.43
C SER A 362 -16.76 10.47 -1.55
N GLY A 363 -16.79 10.64 -0.22
CA GLY A 363 -15.94 9.95 0.74
C GLY A 363 -14.45 10.33 0.69
N MET A 364 -14.04 11.22 -0.22
CA MET A 364 -12.63 11.57 -0.42
C MET A 364 -12.02 12.31 0.77
N ASP A 365 -12.77 13.22 1.40
CA ASP A 365 -12.27 13.96 2.56
C ASP A 365 -12.09 13.02 3.76
N LYS A 366 -12.96 12.02 3.92
CA LYS A 366 -12.79 10.96 4.93
C LYS A 366 -11.51 10.15 4.69
N VAL A 367 -11.22 9.77 3.43
CA VAL A 367 -9.97 9.09 3.09
C VAL A 367 -8.77 9.96 3.40
N LYS A 368 -8.79 11.26 3.02
CA LYS A 368 -7.69 12.20 3.32
C LYS A 368 -7.44 12.31 4.82
N ALA A 369 -8.49 12.46 5.63
CA ALA A 369 -8.37 12.51 7.09
C ALA A 369 -7.74 11.21 7.65
N ILE A 370 -8.16 10.04 7.18
CA ILE A 370 -7.58 8.76 7.59
C ILE A 370 -6.11 8.67 7.18
N LEU A 371 -5.76 9.10 5.96
CA LEU A 371 -4.38 9.09 5.49
C LEU A 371 -3.48 10.00 6.34
N GLU A 372 -3.94 11.21 6.68
CA GLU A 372 -3.22 12.14 7.55
C GLU A 372 -2.99 11.54 8.94
N GLN A 373 -4.03 10.99 9.55
CA GLN A 373 -3.98 10.47 10.90
C GLN A 373 -3.22 9.15 11.02
N GLN A 374 -3.42 8.22 10.08
CA GLN A 374 -2.89 6.85 10.17
C GLN A 374 -1.55 6.66 9.45
N PHE A 375 -1.32 7.36 8.33
CA PHE A 375 -0.14 7.13 7.51
C PHE A 375 0.86 8.28 7.59
N PHE A 376 0.45 9.54 7.40
CA PHE A 376 1.42 10.65 7.33
C PHE A 376 2.06 10.96 8.67
N SER A 377 1.25 10.99 9.75
CA SER A 377 1.77 11.18 11.11
C SER A 377 2.74 10.07 11.55
N ARG A 378 2.62 8.89 10.95
CA ARG A 378 3.37 7.68 11.31
C ARG A 378 4.27 7.17 10.18
N ALA A 379 4.42 7.92 9.11
CA ALA A 379 5.15 7.49 7.91
C ALA A 379 6.58 7.01 8.25
N ARG A 380 7.29 7.69 9.14
CA ARG A 380 8.61 7.28 9.61
C ARG A 380 8.60 5.94 10.33
N SER A 381 7.69 5.78 11.29
CA SER A 381 7.56 4.53 12.06
C SER A 381 7.23 3.35 11.16
N ILE A 382 6.29 3.54 10.23
CA ILE A 382 5.91 2.51 9.26
C ILE A 382 7.12 2.08 8.43
N ARG A 383 7.88 3.05 7.90
CA ARG A 383 9.08 2.78 7.10
C ARG A 383 10.17 2.09 7.91
N CYS A 384 10.52 2.63 9.08
CA CYS A 384 11.52 2.01 9.95
C CYS A 384 11.12 0.58 10.36
N SER A 385 9.83 0.34 10.63
CA SER A 385 9.33 -0.99 10.97
C SER A 385 9.53 -2.00 9.83
N ARG A 386 9.29 -1.60 8.57
CA ARG A 386 9.59 -2.46 7.41
C ARG A 386 11.09 -2.73 7.30
N ILE A 387 11.90 -1.68 7.37
CA ILE A 387 13.37 -1.79 7.27
C ILE A 387 13.94 -2.72 8.36
N ILE A 388 13.45 -2.61 9.60
CA ILE A 388 13.86 -3.47 10.71
C ILE A 388 13.50 -4.93 10.41
N LYS A 389 12.28 -5.20 9.96
CA LYS A 389 11.85 -6.57 9.60
C LYS A 389 12.71 -7.17 8.49
N GLU A 390 13.03 -6.39 7.46
CA GLU A 390 13.92 -6.84 6.39
C GLU A 390 15.35 -7.06 6.89
N ALA A 391 15.89 -6.18 7.73
CA ALA A 391 17.18 -6.38 8.37
C ALA A 391 17.22 -7.66 9.24
N GLN A 392 16.15 -7.92 10.01
CA GLN A 392 16.02 -9.16 10.79
C GLN A 392 16.02 -10.40 9.88
N LYS A 393 15.27 -10.37 8.78
CA LYS A 393 15.22 -11.46 7.79
C LYS A 393 16.61 -11.75 7.22
N LEU A 394 17.36 -10.72 6.82
CA LEU A 394 18.73 -10.86 6.32
C LEU A 394 19.69 -11.44 7.37
N LEU A 395 19.62 -10.96 8.61
CA LEU A 395 20.43 -11.50 9.71
C LEU A 395 20.10 -12.96 10.02
N LEU A 396 18.83 -13.34 9.99
CA LEU A 396 18.42 -14.74 10.17
C LEU A 396 18.86 -15.62 9.01
N GLU A 397 18.86 -15.11 7.77
CA GLU A 397 19.44 -15.81 6.62
C GLU A 397 20.94 -16.08 6.82
N ILE A 398 21.71 -15.06 7.24
CA ILE A 398 23.13 -15.24 7.55
C ILE A 398 23.30 -16.27 8.66
N LYS A 399 22.57 -16.16 9.76
CA LYS A 399 22.71 -17.05 10.91
C LYS A 399 22.34 -18.49 10.59
N ASN A 400 21.18 -18.72 10.01
CA ASN A 400 20.63 -20.08 9.86
C ASN A 400 21.18 -20.82 8.64
N ILE A 401 21.61 -20.11 7.60
CA ILE A 401 22.10 -20.73 6.36
C ILE A 401 23.61 -20.59 6.24
N GLN A 402 24.13 -19.37 6.25
CA GLN A 402 25.54 -19.13 5.92
C GLN A 402 26.46 -19.55 7.08
N LEU A 403 26.15 -19.11 8.29
CA LEU A 403 26.93 -19.44 9.46
C LEU A 403 26.92 -20.95 9.74
N GLN A 404 25.74 -21.59 9.62
CA GLN A 404 25.59 -23.03 9.81
C GLN A 404 26.38 -23.84 8.77
N ARG A 405 26.41 -23.39 7.50
CA ARG A 405 27.24 -24.00 6.47
C ARG A 405 28.73 -23.93 6.82
N GLN A 406 29.21 -22.78 7.24
CA GLN A 406 30.59 -22.57 7.63
C GLN A 406 30.94 -23.42 8.85
N TYR A 407 30.10 -23.46 9.86
CA TYR A 407 30.28 -24.27 11.06
C TYR A 407 30.42 -25.77 10.71
N THR A 408 29.53 -26.29 9.89
CA THR A 408 29.55 -27.68 9.42
C THR A 408 30.83 -27.98 8.62
N HIS A 409 31.29 -27.06 7.78
CA HIS A 409 32.55 -27.22 7.06
C HIS A 409 33.75 -27.23 7.96
N VAL A 410 33.83 -26.31 8.94
CA VAL A 410 34.92 -26.24 9.89
C VAL A 410 35.05 -27.54 10.71
N GLU A 411 33.95 -28.12 11.15
CA GLU A 411 33.92 -29.39 11.85
C GLU A 411 34.42 -30.57 11.01
N ASN A 412 34.17 -30.54 9.72
CA ASN A 412 34.58 -31.60 8.81
C ASN A 412 36.00 -31.45 8.23
N ILE A 413 36.69 -30.32 8.42
CA ILE A 413 38.08 -30.12 7.95
C ILE A 413 39.02 -31.24 8.43
N PRO A 414 39.04 -31.67 9.70
CA PRO A 414 39.90 -32.75 10.14
C PRO A 414 39.66 -34.06 9.40
N TYR A 415 38.40 -34.32 9.06
CA TYR A 415 38.01 -35.49 8.28
C TYR A 415 38.47 -35.36 6.82
N TYR A 416 38.30 -34.22 6.18
CA TYR A 416 38.76 -33.96 4.83
C TYR A 416 40.28 -34.06 4.70
N LYS A 417 41.03 -33.54 5.67
CA LYS A 417 42.50 -33.70 5.75
C LYS A 417 42.89 -35.17 5.81
N LYS A 418 42.25 -35.97 6.68
CA LYS A 418 42.48 -37.42 6.76
C LYS A 418 42.21 -38.15 5.45
N LEU A 419 41.16 -37.78 4.73
CA LEU A 419 40.84 -38.36 3.42
C LEU A 419 41.91 -38.03 2.37
N ILE A 420 42.39 -36.79 2.34
CA ILE A 420 43.49 -36.37 1.45
C ILE A 420 44.78 -37.12 1.77
N ASP A 421 45.15 -37.24 3.05
CA ASP A 421 46.37 -37.95 3.47
C ASP A 421 46.28 -39.44 3.20
N TYR A 422 45.12 -40.05 3.40
CA TYR A 422 44.87 -41.44 3.05
C TYR A 422 45.01 -41.68 1.54
N ALA A 423 44.42 -40.80 0.71
CA ALA A 423 44.56 -40.87 -0.74
C ALA A 423 46.03 -40.73 -1.19
N LYS A 424 46.80 -39.79 -0.60
CA LYS A 424 48.23 -39.62 -0.89
C LYS A 424 49.05 -40.87 -0.54
N THR A 425 48.78 -41.49 0.63
CA THR A 425 49.50 -42.70 1.10
C THR A 425 49.19 -43.90 0.21
N ALA A 426 47.95 -44.06 -0.19
CA ALA A 426 47.54 -45.09 -1.14
C ALA A 426 48.20 -44.94 -2.53
N TYR A 427 48.44 -43.70 -2.96
CA TYR A 427 49.16 -43.41 -4.22
C TYR A 427 50.64 -43.75 -4.15
N GLN A 428 51.28 -43.45 -3.02
CA GLN A 428 52.71 -43.74 -2.81
C GLN A 428 53.00 -45.23 -2.65
N GLY A 429 52.00 -46.04 -2.25
CA GLY A 429 52.11 -47.50 -2.14
C GLY A 429 51.98 -48.29 -3.43
N GLY A 430 51.94 -47.64 -4.61
CA GLY A 430 51.87 -48.30 -5.90
C GLY A 430 50.50 -48.92 -6.27
N SER A 431 49.45 -48.59 -5.54
CA SER A 431 48.09 -49.01 -5.85
C SER A 431 47.60 -48.40 -7.15
N THR A 432 47.24 -49.23 -8.09
CA THR A 432 46.64 -48.83 -9.41
C THR A 432 45.15 -48.42 -9.26
N ILE A 433 44.57 -48.59 -8.09
CA ILE A 433 43.18 -48.23 -7.83
C ILE A 433 43.14 -46.76 -7.34
N ARG A 434 42.67 -45.85 -8.16
CA ARG A 434 42.35 -44.48 -7.79
C ARG A 434 41.11 -44.50 -6.89
N LEU A 435 41.33 -44.36 -5.57
CA LEU A 435 40.25 -44.34 -4.59
C LEU A 435 39.32 -43.10 -4.74
N PHE A 436 39.88 -42.03 -5.32
CA PHE A 436 39.10 -40.80 -5.61
C PHE A 436 39.54 -40.23 -6.96
N PRO A 437 38.59 -39.72 -7.78
CA PRO A 437 38.94 -38.92 -8.95
C PRO A 437 39.76 -37.69 -8.56
N ASP A 438 40.74 -37.28 -9.39
CA ASP A 438 41.58 -36.09 -9.13
C ASP A 438 40.73 -34.83 -8.91
N GLN A 439 39.59 -34.71 -9.56
CA GLN A 439 38.59 -33.64 -9.35
C GLN A 439 38.03 -33.61 -7.93
N SER A 440 37.79 -34.77 -7.30
CA SER A 440 37.30 -34.85 -5.93
C SER A 440 38.35 -34.43 -4.91
N LEU A 441 39.63 -34.72 -5.13
CA LEU A 441 40.71 -34.26 -4.28
C LEU A 441 40.95 -32.75 -4.41
N THR A 442 40.86 -32.22 -5.60
CA THR A 442 40.90 -30.76 -5.85
C THR A 442 39.77 -30.09 -5.12
N TYR A 443 38.56 -30.59 -5.27
CA TYR A 443 37.36 -30.06 -4.59
C TYR A 443 37.51 -30.06 -3.05
N LEU A 444 38.03 -31.14 -2.46
CA LEU A 444 38.29 -31.20 -1.00
C LEU A 444 39.35 -30.20 -0.55
N LYS A 445 40.41 -29.99 -1.37
CA LYS A 445 41.42 -28.97 -1.09
C LYS A 445 40.83 -27.56 -1.16
N ASP A 446 40.07 -27.26 -2.20
CA ASP A 446 39.41 -25.98 -2.39
C ASP A 446 38.45 -25.71 -1.22
N MET A 447 37.71 -26.72 -0.76
CA MET A 447 36.83 -26.60 0.42
C MET A 447 37.61 -26.32 1.72
N ILE A 448 38.83 -26.86 1.91
CA ILE A 448 39.66 -26.56 3.05
C ILE A 448 40.25 -25.14 2.95
N GLU A 449 40.65 -24.71 1.76
CA GLU A 449 41.24 -23.39 1.52
C GLU A 449 40.21 -22.27 1.56
N GLN A 450 38.97 -22.53 1.13
CA GLN A 450 37.86 -21.57 1.20
C GLN A 450 37.33 -21.36 2.63
N ASN A 451 37.74 -22.17 3.57
CA ASN A 451 37.26 -22.11 4.94
C ASN A 451 38.08 -21.08 5.75
N THR A 452 37.67 -19.83 5.63
CA THR A 452 38.37 -18.67 6.19
C THR A 452 38.02 -18.35 7.65
N ILE A 453 37.04 -19.05 8.26
CA ILE A 453 36.53 -18.72 9.59
C ILE A 453 36.81 -19.87 10.58
N SER A 454 37.44 -19.55 11.70
CA SER A 454 37.63 -20.47 12.83
C SER A 454 36.30 -20.67 13.60
N ARG A 455 36.20 -21.76 14.38
CA ARG A 455 35.03 -22.02 15.24
C ARG A 455 34.79 -20.87 16.22
N SER A 456 35.84 -20.34 16.84
CA SER A 456 35.73 -19.19 17.76
C SER A 456 35.21 -17.95 17.09
N GLU A 457 35.51 -17.75 15.82
CA GLU A 457 35.03 -16.63 15.04
C GLU A 457 33.57 -16.81 14.60
N CYS A 458 33.14 -18.04 14.26
CA CYS A 458 31.74 -18.37 14.04
C CYS A 458 30.91 -18.10 15.30
N ASP A 459 31.38 -18.53 16.48
CA ASP A 459 30.68 -18.31 17.74
C ASP A 459 30.61 -16.82 18.09
N ARG A 460 31.68 -16.05 17.86
CA ARG A 460 31.70 -14.59 18.02
C ARG A 460 30.67 -13.90 17.10
N LEU A 461 30.71 -14.22 15.81
CA LEU A 461 29.77 -13.65 14.82
C LEU A 461 28.32 -14.01 15.13
N SER A 462 28.05 -15.25 15.56
CA SER A 462 26.74 -15.67 16.01
C SER A 462 26.24 -14.80 17.17
N GLY A 463 27.10 -14.58 18.18
CA GLY A 463 26.76 -13.73 19.33
C GLY A 463 26.51 -12.26 18.95
N GLU A 464 27.30 -11.70 18.03
CA GLU A 464 27.10 -10.34 17.55
C GLU A 464 25.82 -10.20 16.74
N ILE A 465 25.49 -11.19 15.89
CA ILE A 465 24.22 -11.23 15.15
C ILE A 465 23.03 -11.32 16.12
N ASP A 466 23.13 -12.15 17.17
CA ASP A 466 22.08 -12.26 18.19
C ASP A 466 21.88 -10.96 18.96
N CYS A 467 22.95 -10.25 19.25
CA CYS A 467 22.90 -8.93 19.86
C CYS A 467 22.17 -7.93 18.95
N CYS A 468 22.52 -7.87 17.67
CA CYS A 468 21.86 -7.01 16.69
C CYS A 468 20.36 -7.36 16.50
N LEU A 469 20.02 -8.64 16.45
CA LEU A 469 18.63 -9.11 16.38
C LEU A 469 17.82 -8.66 17.62
N SER A 470 18.43 -8.75 18.81
CA SER A 470 17.81 -8.30 20.06
C SER A 470 17.61 -6.78 20.07
N GLU A 471 18.57 -5.99 19.58
CA GLU A 471 18.44 -4.54 19.48
C GLU A 471 17.35 -4.13 18.49
N LEU A 472 17.30 -4.75 17.31
CA LEU A 472 16.24 -4.54 16.33
C LEU A 472 14.85 -4.88 16.91
N ALA A 473 14.75 -5.98 17.66
CA ALA A 473 13.50 -6.38 18.30
C ALA A 473 13.03 -5.34 19.34
N LYS A 474 13.95 -4.79 20.15
CA LYS A 474 13.63 -3.73 21.13
C LYS A 474 13.14 -2.45 20.46
N VAL A 475 13.78 -2.03 19.35
CA VAL A 475 13.34 -0.85 18.60
C VAL A 475 11.95 -1.10 18.02
N LEU A 476 11.71 -2.27 17.43
CA LEU A 476 10.41 -2.63 16.86
C LEU A 476 9.31 -2.70 17.93
N GLU A 477 9.62 -3.24 19.11
CA GLU A 477 8.67 -3.29 20.23
C GLU A 477 8.30 -1.88 20.73
N ALA A 478 9.28 -0.99 20.88
CA ALA A 478 9.05 0.39 21.26
C ALA A 478 8.16 1.13 20.25
N MET A 479 8.42 0.93 18.94
CA MET A 479 7.61 1.49 17.85
C MET A 479 6.20 0.93 17.84
N SER A 480 6.03 -0.37 18.01
CA SER A 480 4.73 -1.04 18.05
C SER A 480 3.89 -0.55 19.24
N SER A 481 4.51 -0.35 20.39
CA SER A 481 3.83 0.17 21.57
C SER A 481 3.28 1.58 21.36
N GLN A 482 4.05 2.50 20.77
CA GLN A 482 3.58 3.85 20.43
C GLN A 482 2.47 3.82 19.38
N THR A 483 2.61 2.99 18.38
CA THR A 483 1.65 2.80 17.29
C THR A 483 0.30 2.30 17.83
N ASN A 484 0.33 1.26 18.65
CA ASN A 484 -0.88 0.69 19.25
C ASN A 484 -1.57 1.68 20.18
N SER A 485 -0.82 2.48 20.94
CA SER A 485 -1.37 3.52 21.80
C SER A 485 -2.10 4.61 21.00
N SER A 486 -1.52 5.09 19.91
CA SER A 486 -2.14 6.12 19.06
C SER A 486 -3.40 5.60 18.37
N GLU A 487 -3.38 4.39 17.86
CA GLU A 487 -4.55 3.77 17.24
C GLU A 487 -5.64 3.45 18.28
N ALA A 488 -5.26 3.01 19.46
CA ALA A 488 -6.19 2.77 20.55
C ALA A 488 -6.90 4.05 21.00
N LEU A 489 -6.20 5.20 21.06
CA LEU A 489 -6.81 6.51 21.37
C LEU A 489 -7.80 6.93 20.28
N ARG A 490 -7.48 6.72 19.00
CA ARG A 490 -8.40 6.98 17.89
C ARG A 490 -9.66 6.12 17.99
N LEU A 491 -9.50 4.82 18.22
CA LEU A 491 -10.62 3.90 18.41
C LEU A 491 -11.45 4.23 19.64
N LEU A 492 -10.81 4.75 20.68
CA LEU A 492 -11.49 5.22 21.88
C LEU A 492 -12.40 6.41 21.59
N GLU A 493 -11.93 7.40 20.83
CA GLU A 493 -12.73 8.54 20.41
C GLU A 493 -13.96 8.11 19.58
N SER A 494 -13.75 7.24 18.59
CA SER A 494 -14.83 6.76 17.72
C SER A 494 -15.87 5.89 18.44
N ASN A 495 -15.46 5.18 19.50
CA ASN A 495 -16.29 4.17 20.19
C ASN A 495 -16.62 4.55 21.64
N SER A 496 -16.39 5.79 22.06
CA SER A 496 -16.63 6.26 23.44
C SER A 496 -18.06 6.03 23.92
N HIS A 497 -19.04 6.11 23.01
CA HIS A 497 -20.46 5.86 23.28
C HIS A 497 -20.78 4.40 23.69
N LEU A 498 -19.90 3.45 23.44
CA LEU A 498 -20.04 2.03 23.81
C LEU A 498 -19.42 1.71 25.19
N LEU A 499 -18.73 2.66 25.79
CA LEU A 499 -18.09 2.50 27.09
C LEU A 499 -19.06 2.79 28.24
N ARG A 500 -18.74 2.26 29.41
CA ARG A 500 -19.60 2.37 30.60
C ARG A 500 -19.31 3.65 31.45
N GLY A 501 -19.36 4.81 30.78
CA GLY A 501 -19.21 6.10 31.41
C GLY A 501 -17.81 6.72 31.31
N GLU A 502 -17.69 7.94 31.87
CA GLU A 502 -16.46 8.76 31.80
C GLU A 502 -15.24 8.12 32.49
N ASP A 503 -15.46 7.33 33.53
CA ASP A 503 -14.36 6.68 34.26
C ASP A 503 -13.65 5.61 33.39
N GLU A 504 -14.39 4.88 32.56
CA GLU A 504 -13.84 3.89 31.67
C GLU A 504 -13.09 4.55 30.50
N ILE A 505 -13.55 5.70 30.03
CA ILE A 505 -12.87 6.52 29.03
C ILE A 505 -11.54 7.02 29.59
N LYS A 506 -11.55 7.62 30.79
CA LYS A 506 -10.34 8.12 31.47
C LYS A 506 -9.33 6.99 31.75
N GLU A 507 -9.82 5.82 32.18
CA GLU A 507 -8.98 4.64 32.36
C GLU A 507 -8.20 4.30 31.07
N LEU A 508 -8.88 4.25 29.93
CA LEU A 508 -8.26 3.95 28.64
C LEU A 508 -7.36 5.08 28.14
N GLU A 509 -7.74 6.34 28.32
CA GLU A 509 -6.92 7.49 28.00
C GLU A 509 -5.58 7.46 28.75
N CYS A 510 -5.60 7.12 30.04
CA CYS A 510 -4.40 6.93 30.83
C CYS A 510 -3.60 5.70 30.37
N LEU A 511 -4.30 4.58 30.11
CA LEU A 511 -3.67 3.33 29.66
C LEU A 511 -2.91 3.49 28.34
N PHE A 512 -3.44 4.30 27.43
CA PHE A 512 -2.84 4.56 26.12
C PHE A 512 -1.97 5.82 26.06
N GLY A 513 -1.72 6.46 27.21
CA GLY A 513 -0.76 7.56 27.32
C GLY A 513 -1.22 8.89 26.72
N LYS A 514 -2.53 9.19 26.74
CA LYS A 514 -3.05 10.51 26.32
C LYS A 514 -2.49 11.64 27.18
N TYR A 515 -2.22 11.36 28.43
CA TYR A 515 -1.64 12.30 29.41
C TYR A 515 -0.22 11.86 29.74
N SER A 516 0.78 12.66 29.37
CA SER A 516 2.21 12.34 29.54
C SER A 516 2.63 12.14 31.01
N ASP A 517 1.87 12.74 31.95
CA ASP A 517 2.22 12.79 33.36
C ASP A 517 1.36 11.86 34.23
N VAL A 518 0.39 11.16 33.64
CA VAL A 518 -0.53 10.27 34.37
C VAL A 518 -0.36 8.85 33.87
N SER A 519 0.33 8.03 34.65
CA SER A 519 0.36 6.57 34.44
C SER A 519 -0.73 5.89 35.26
N ILE A 520 -1.27 4.77 34.77
CA ILE A 520 -2.12 3.91 35.61
C ILE A 520 -1.25 3.39 36.74
N SER A 521 -1.43 3.97 37.92
CA SER A 521 -0.82 3.45 39.15
C SER A 521 -1.67 2.31 39.70
N GLY A 522 -1.11 1.13 39.83
CA GLY A 522 -1.81 -0.02 40.38
C GLY A 522 -0.85 -1.13 40.79
N ASP A 523 -1.36 -2.03 41.59
CA ASP A 523 -0.68 -3.28 41.96
C ASP A 523 -1.00 -4.41 40.96
N THR A 524 -0.33 -5.54 41.10
CA THR A 524 -0.56 -6.73 40.30
C THR A 524 -2.05 -7.16 40.28
N SER A 525 -2.79 -6.91 41.37
CA SER A 525 -4.22 -7.26 41.44
C SER A 525 -5.08 -6.36 40.59
N THR A 526 -4.75 -5.08 40.52
CA THR A 526 -5.43 -4.05 39.71
C THR A 526 -5.22 -4.34 38.21
N TYR A 527 -3.98 -4.61 37.81
CA TYR A 527 -3.68 -4.95 36.43
C TYR A 527 -4.31 -6.27 35.99
N ALA A 528 -4.30 -7.31 36.86
CA ALA A 528 -4.99 -8.56 36.58
C ALA A 528 -6.52 -8.42 36.46
N ARG A 529 -7.12 -7.47 37.20
CA ARG A 529 -8.55 -7.16 37.07
C ARG A 529 -8.84 -6.48 35.72
N GLY A 530 -8.02 -5.48 35.33
CA GLY A 530 -8.10 -4.81 34.03
C GLY A 530 -7.98 -5.81 32.88
N GLN A 531 -6.97 -6.67 32.92
CA GLN A 531 -6.76 -7.71 31.91
C GLN A 531 -7.99 -8.61 31.76
N ARG A 532 -8.53 -9.12 32.87
CA ARG A 532 -9.74 -9.99 32.84
C ARG A 532 -10.96 -9.25 32.32
N LYS A 533 -11.16 -7.99 32.69
CA LYS A 533 -12.25 -7.13 32.20
C LYS A 533 -12.22 -7.02 30.69
N TRP A 534 -11.08 -6.68 30.12
CA TRP A 534 -10.96 -6.43 28.70
C TRP A 534 -10.95 -7.73 27.87
N ASN A 535 -10.41 -8.83 28.40
CA ASN A 535 -10.56 -10.14 27.79
C ASN A 535 -12.04 -10.58 27.68
N ALA A 536 -12.83 -10.34 28.71
CA ALA A 536 -14.27 -10.62 28.68
C ALA A 536 -14.99 -9.76 27.61
N ARG A 537 -14.56 -8.49 27.42
CA ARG A 537 -15.12 -7.59 26.39
C ARG A 537 -14.82 -8.08 24.98
N ILE A 538 -13.61 -8.57 24.72
CA ILE A 538 -13.23 -9.17 23.41
C ILE A 538 -14.19 -10.32 23.04
N GLN A 539 -14.59 -11.12 24.02
CA GLN A 539 -15.49 -12.27 23.79
C GLN A 539 -16.96 -11.84 23.63
N GLN A 540 -17.40 -10.78 24.28
CA GLN A 540 -18.78 -10.33 24.29
C GLN A 540 -19.19 -9.54 23.04
N VAL A 541 -18.25 -8.84 22.39
CA VAL A 541 -18.53 -7.93 21.27
C VAL A 541 -18.23 -8.61 19.94
N GLN A 542 -19.25 -9.29 19.39
CA GLN A 542 -19.12 -9.95 18.08
C GLN A 542 -19.38 -9.00 16.90
N ASN A 543 -20.17 -7.92 17.10
CA ASN A 543 -20.73 -7.11 16.02
C ASN A 543 -20.06 -5.74 15.80
N ASN A 544 -19.05 -5.36 16.58
CA ASN A 544 -18.31 -4.11 16.39
C ASN A 544 -16.80 -4.41 16.36
N PRO A 545 -16.19 -4.51 15.17
CA PRO A 545 -14.78 -4.85 15.02
C PRO A 545 -13.84 -3.78 15.59
N GLU A 546 -14.18 -2.49 15.49
CA GLU A 546 -13.38 -1.40 16.04
C GLU A 546 -13.36 -1.43 17.57
N TYR A 547 -14.50 -1.63 18.20
CA TYR A 547 -14.56 -1.77 19.66
C TYR A 547 -13.84 -3.04 20.15
N ARG A 548 -13.93 -4.15 19.38
CA ARG A 548 -13.20 -5.37 19.69
C ARG A 548 -11.68 -5.14 19.60
N GLN A 549 -11.22 -4.39 18.62
CA GLN A 549 -9.80 -4.03 18.48
C GLN A 549 -9.34 -3.12 19.64
N LEU A 550 -10.15 -2.12 20.04
CA LEU A 550 -9.90 -1.30 21.22
C LEU A 550 -9.76 -2.16 22.48
N ALA A 551 -10.67 -3.11 22.67
CA ALA A 551 -10.63 -4.04 23.79
C ALA A 551 -9.37 -4.94 23.76
N GLN A 552 -8.92 -5.34 22.58
CA GLN A 552 -7.69 -6.09 22.39
C GLN A 552 -6.46 -5.28 22.78
N PHE A 553 -6.36 -4.01 22.37
CA PHE A 553 -5.27 -3.12 22.77
C PHE A 553 -5.24 -2.91 24.29
N ALA A 554 -6.40 -2.73 24.91
CA ALA A 554 -6.49 -2.61 26.36
C ALA A 554 -6.03 -3.88 27.09
N TYR A 555 -6.43 -5.04 26.59
CA TYR A 555 -5.99 -6.33 27.12
C TYR A 555 -4.47 -6.51 27.03
N GLU A 556 -3.87 -6.18 25.88
CA GLU A 556 -2.43 -6.27 25.65
C GLU A 556 -1.64 -5.29 26.54
N ALA A 557 -2.12 -4.06 26.68
CA ALA A 557 -1.50 -3.07 27.56
C ALA A 557 -1.50 -3.52 29.05
N TYR A 558 -2.62 -4.05 29.55
CA TYR A 558 -2.67 -4.62 30.89
C TYR A 558 -1.79 -5.88 31.04
N THR A 559 -1.67 -6.71 30.00
CA THR A 559 -0.77 -7.87 30.01
C THR A 559 0.68 -7.45 30.14
N LYS A 560 1.08 -6.37 29.45
CA LYS A 560 2.41 -5.79 29.53
C LYS A 560 2.71 -5.25 30.95
N LEU A 561 1.80 -4.45 31.51
CA LEU A 561 1.93 -3.95 32.89
C LEU A 561 2.09 -5.08 33.93
N LEU A 562 1.34 -6.17 33.75
CA LEU A 562 1.46 -7.36 34.61
C LEU A 562 2.80 -8.08 34.47
N SER A 563 3.37 -8.13 33.28
CA SER A 563 4.68 -8.74 33.05
C SER A 563 5.81 -7.91 33.69
N GLU A 564 5.72 -6.59 33.58
CA GLU A 564 6.69 -5.64 34.15
C GLU A 564 6.68 -5.67 35.69
N THR A 565 5.52 -5.84 36.32
CA THR A 565 5.41 -5.95 37.80
C THR A 565 5.87 -7.30 38.37
N LYS A 566 6.05 -8.34 37.55
CA LYS A 566 6.59 -9.63 37.99
C LYS A 566 8.11 -9.72 37.90
N ILE A 567 8.75 -8.77 37.24
CA ILE A 567 10.20 -8.71 37.03
C ILE A 567 10.87 -7.80 38.10
N ASN A 568 10.13 -6.90 38.71
CA ASN A 568 10.52 -6.06 39.86
C ASN A 568 10.06 -6.72 41.17
#